data_e68ac5fb87448d03e3a4d1c76d42f89e
#
_entry.id   e68ac5fb87448d03e3a4d1c76d42f89e
#
_cell.length_a   1.000
_cell.length_b   1.000
_cell.length_c   1.000
_cell.angle_alpha   90.00
_cell.angle_beta   90.00
_cell.angle_gamma   90.00
#
_symmetry.space_group_name_H-M   'P 1'
#
loop_
_entity.id
_entity.type
_entity.pdbx_description
1 polymer ?
#
loop_
_entity_poly.entity_id
_entity_poly.type
_entity_poly.pdbx_seq_one_letter_code
_entity_poly.pdbx_strand_id
1 'polypeptide(L)' 'MHEENKTRMTYFAQDDVLHLAISDEPEARSIELIPNVTVELNDKGELIGIEILNASVLVRDIILESVQAKMLQLSKAQIT' A
#
# COMPACT_ATOMS: atom_id res chain seq x y z
N MET A 1 -3.91 10.67 -21.06
CA MET A 1 -3.96 10.19 -20.73
C MET A 1 -3.88 9.65 -19.91
N HIS A 2 -4.08 9.44 -19.69
CA HIS A 2 -3.92 8.79 -19.09
C HIS A 2 -4.29 7.97 -18.65
N GLU A 3 -4.41 7.61 -18.72
CA GLU A 3 -4.62 6.71 -18.43
C GLU A 3 -4.37 5.91 -17.96
N GLU A 4 -4.29 5.99 -18.33
CA GLU A 4 -3.99 4.96 -18.07
C GLU A 4 -3.67 4.47 -16.83
N ASN A 5 -3.97 4.85 -15.93
CA ASN A 5 -3.68 4.29 -14.64
C ASN A 5 -4.60 3.09 -14.38
N LYS A 6 -4.05 1.90 -14.52
CA LYS A 6 -4.79 0.67 -14.33
C LYS A 6 -4.71 0.15 -12.89
N THR A 7 -4.12 0.92 -12.01
CA THR A 7 -4.00 0.53 -10.61
C THR A 7 -5.38 0.49 -9.95
N ARG A 8 -5.69 -0.62 -9.31
CA ARG A 8 -6.96 -0.80 -8.63
C ARG A 8 -6.73 -1.27 -7.22
N MET A 9 -7.48 -0.71 -6.29
CA MET A 9 -7.40 -1.08 -4.90
C MET A 9 -8.69 -1.73 -4.47
N THR A 10 -8.61 -2.91 -3.88
CA THR A 10 -9.76 -3.66 -3.40
C THR A 10 -9.57 -4.00 -1.93
N TYR A 11 -10.58 -3.73 -1.13
CA TYR A 11 -10.55 -4.07 0.28
C TYR A 11 -11.59 -5.15 0.57
N PHE A 12 -11.13 -6.25 1.16
CA PHE A 12 -11.97 -7.38 1.55
C PHE A 12 -12.25 -7.25 3.05
N ALA A 13 -13.39 -6.65 3.37
CA ALA A 13 -13.68 -6.26 4.75
C ALA A 13 -13.77 -7.45 5.72
N GLN A 14 -14.28 -8.58 5.25
CA GLN A 14 -14.42 -9.76 6.12
C GLN A 14 -13.08 -10.29 6.59
N ASP A 15 -12.08 -10.18 5.75
CA ASP A 15 -10.75 -10.73 6.05
C ASP A 15 -9.75 -9.64 6.44
N ASP A 16 -10.14 -8.38 6.34
CA ASP A 16 -9.24 -7.24 6.57
C ASP A 16 -8.02 -7.33 5.69
N VAL A 17 -8.24 -7.59 4.40
CA VAL A 17 -7.18 -7.71 3.41
C VAL A 17 -7.36 -6.60 2.37
N LEU A 18 -6.27 -5.92 2.09
CA LEU A 18 -6.23 -4.90 1.04
C LEU A 18 -5.37 -5.42 -0.09
N HIS A 19 -5.88 -5.37 -1.31
CA HIS A 19 -5.13 -5.78 -2.49
C HIS A 19 -5.00 -4.61 -3.45
N LEU A 20 -3.78 -4.33 -3.85
CA LEU A 20 -3.47 -3.29 -4.81
C LEU A 20 -2.97 -3.96 -6.08
N ALA A 21 -3.76 -3.88 -7.14
CA ALA A 21 -3.39 -4.45 -8.43
C ALA A 21 -2.78 -3.34 -9.29
N ILE A 22 -1.52 -3.51 -9.63
CA ILE A 22 -0.78 -2.52 -10.42
C ILE A 22 -0.85 -2.84 -11.91
N SER A 23 -0.87 -4.13 -12.22
CA SER A 23 -0.86 -4.62 -13.60
C SER A 23 -1.74 -5.86 -13.69
N ASP A 24 -2.25 -6.14 -14.89
CA ASP A 24 -3.02 -7.36 -15.15
C ASP A 24 -2.15 -8.53 -15.58
N GLU A 25 -0.84 -8.37 -15.55
CA GLU A 25 0.06 -9.43 -15.96
C GLU A 25 -0.01 -10.61 -15.01
N PRO A 26 0.26 -11.83 -15.49
CA PRO A 26 0.19 -13.00 -14.61
C PRO A 26 1.27 -12.98 -13.54
N GLU A 27 0.90 -13.39 -12.35
CA GLU A 27 1.84 -13.51 -11.25
C GLU A 27 2.75 -14.72 -11.49
N ALA A 28 4.06 -14.51 -11.43
CA ALA A 28 5.03 -15.59 -11.49
C ALA A 28 5.50 -16.02 -10.11
N ARG A 29 5.56 -15.09 -9.17
CA ARG A 29 5.93 -15.40 -7.79
C ARG A 29 5.49 -14.27 -6.87
N SER A 30 5.48 -14.57 -5.59
CA SER A 30 5.20 -13.57 -4.55
C SER A 30 6.25 -13.67 -3.47
N ILE A 31 6.50 -12.54 -2.81
CA ILE A 31 7.52 -12.44 -1.78
C ILE A 31 6.92 -11.66 -0.62
N GLU A 32 7.02 -12.22 0.59
CA GLU A 32 6.63 -11.46 1.77
C GLU A 32 7.74 -10.46 2.08
N LEU A 33 7.46 -9.19 1.87
CA LEU A 33 8.44 -8.13 2.01
C LEU A 33 8.68 -7.77 3.46
N ILE A 34 7.60 -7.60 4.19
CA ILE A 34 7.58 -7.41 5.64
C ILE A 34 6.36 -8.17 6.16
N PRO A 35 6.23 -8.39 7.48
CA PRO A 35 5.06 -9.12 7.98
C PRO A 35 3.76 -8.52 7.48
N ASN A 36 2.88 -9.38 6.96
CA ASN A 36 1.56 -9.03 6.45
C ASN A 36 1.56 -8.28 5.13
N VAL A 37 2.73 -8.04 4.52
CA VAL A 37 2.79 -7.35 3.22
C VAL A 37 3.53 -8.23 2.22
N THR A 38 2.78 -8.70 1.22
CA THR A 38 3.31 -9.57 0.17
C THR A 38 3.28 -8.82 -1.15
N VAL A 39 4.39 -8.85 -1.87
CA VAL A 39 4.46 -8.26 -3.21
C VAL A 39 4.36 -9.37 -4.23
N GLU A 40 3.65 -9.09 -5.33
CA GLU A 40 3.43 -10.03 -6.43
C GLU A 40 4.23 -9.56 -7.63
N LEU A 41 4.97 -10.47 -8.22
CA LEU A 41 5.90 -10.14 -9.30
C LEU A 41 5.57 -10.95 -10.55
N ASN A 42 5.82 -10.37 -11.71
CA ASN A 42 5.70 -11.10 -12.96
C ASN A 42 6.98 -11.90 -13.23
N ASP A 43 7.07 -12.53 -14.40
CA ASP A 43 8.21 -13.39 -14.75
C ASP A 43 9.51 -12.59 -14.95
N LYS A 44 9.41 -11.28 -15.08
CA LYS A 44 10.57 -10.39 -15.20
C LYS A 44 10.98 -9.80 -13.86
N GLY A 45 10.29 -10.17 -12.78
CA GLY A 45 10.57 -9.63 -11.46
C GLY A 45 10.02 -8.24 -11.23
N GLU A 46 9.09 -7.81 -12.06
CA GLU A 46 8.48 -6.49 -11.93
C GLU A 46 7.27 -6.57 -11.01
N LEU A 47 7.04 -5.52 -10.24
CA LEU A 47 5.94 -5.46 -9.29
C LEU A 47 4.61 -5.31 -10.02
N ILE A 48 3.70 -6.24 -9.78
CA ILE A 48 2.37 -6.22 -10.41
C ILE A 48 1.23 -6.14 -9.39
N GLY A 49 1.52 -6.39 -8.11
CA GLY A 49 0.48 -6.31 -7.10
C GLY A 49 1.05 -6.35 -5.69
N ILE A 50 0.22 -5.94 -4.75
CA ILE A 50 0.57 -5.94 -3.32
C ILE A 50 -0.64 -6.45 -2.54
N GLU A 51 -0.40 -7.38 -1.62
CA GLU A 51 -1.44 -7.86 -0.72
C GLU A 51 -1.05 -7.52 0.71
N ILE A 52 -1.99 -6.92 1.43
CA ILE A 52 -1.76 -6.51 2.81
C ILE A 52 -2.78 -7.21 3.71
N LEU A 53 -2.29 -8.03 4.62
CA LEU A 53 -3.12 -8.68 5.64
C LEU A 53 -3.20 -7.76 6.86
N ASN A 54 -4.30 -7.86 7.60
CA ASN A 54 -4.55 -6.95 8.73
C ASN A 54 -4.41 -5.50 8.30
N ALA A 55 -4.99 -5.19 7.16
CA ALA A 55 -4.73 -3.92 6.48
C ALA A 55 -5.18 -2.71 7.29
N SER A 56 -6.26 -2.85 8.06
CA SER A 56 -6.75 -1.72 8.84
C SER A 56 -5.72 -1.23 9.85
N VAL A 57 -4.92 -2.15 10.42
CA VAL A 57 -3.89 -1.78 11.37
C VAL A 57 -2.77 -1.00 10.70
N LEU A 58 -2.29 -1.50 9.56
CA LEU A 58 -1.22 -0.83 8.83
C LEU A 58 -1.66 0.55 8.35
N VAL A 59 -2.86 0.64 7.79
CA VAL A 59 -3.38 1.91 7.28
C VAL A 59 -3.54 2.90 8.43
N ARG A 60 -4.08 2.45 9.57
CA ARG A 60 -4.22 3.29 10.75
C ARG A 60 -2.87 3.84 11.19
N ASP A 61 -1.86 2.98 11.26
CA ASP A 61 -0.54 3.40 11.73
C ASP A 61 0.10 4.40 10.77
N ILE A 62 -0.04 4.17 9.46
CA ILE A 62 0.49 5.08 8.45
C ILE A 62 -0.20 6.44 8.55
N ILE A 63 -1.51 6.45 8.72
CA ILE A 63 -2.25 7.71 8.83
C ILE A 63 -1.84 8.46 10.09
N LEU A 64 -1.72 7.76 11.21
CA LEU A 64 -1.32 8.40 12.47
C LEU A 64 0.07 9.01 12.35
N GLU A 65 1.01 8.27 11.79
CA GLU A 65 2.36 8.79 11.61
C GLU A 65 2.38 10.00 10.70
N SER A 66 1.62 9.96 9.61
CA SER A 66 1.57 11.07 8.66
C SER A 66 0.97 12.31 9.28
N VAL A 67 -0.11 12.15 10.04
CA VAL A 67 -0.78 13.29 10.69
C VAL A 67 0.12 13.88 11.77
N GLN A 68 0.75 13.01 12.58
CA GLN A 68 1.64 13.48 13.64
C GLN A 68 2.84 14.25 13.08
N ALA A 69 3.41 13.74 11.98
CA ALA A 69 4.52 14.43 11.33
C ALA A 69 4.09 15.80 10.80
N LYS A 70 2.90 15.86 10.20
CA LYS A 70 2.39 17.11 9.67
C LYS A 70 2.11 18.10 10.77
N MET A 71 1.54 17.63 11.89
CA MET A 71 1.27 18.51 13.05
C MET A 71 2.56 19.05 13.62
N LEU A 72 3.61 18.23 13.68
CA LEU A 72 4.91 18.67 14.16
C LEU A 72 5.48 19.78 13.30
N GLN A 73 5.35 19.64 11.98
CA GLN A 73 5.80 20.67 11.06
C GLN A 73 5.05 21.99 11.25
N LEU A 74 3.73 21.89 11.43
CA LEU A 74 2.92 23.09 11.68
C LEU A 74 3.30 23.76 12.98
N SER A 75 3.55 22.98 14.02
CA SER A 75 3.96 23.51 15.30
C SER A 75 5.27 24.26 15.20
N LYS A 76 6.24 23.71 14.48
CA LYS A 76 7.52 24.37 14.26
C LYS A 76 7.37 25.66 13.47
N ALA A 77 6.50 25.65 12.46
CA ALA A 77 6.28 26.84 11.66
C ALA A 77 5.63 27.96 12.47
N GLN A 78 4.81 27.60 13.44
CA GLN A 78 4.14 28.59 14.27
C GLN A 78 5.06 29.19 15.32
N ILE A 79 6.08 28.47 15.71
CA ILE A 79 7.02 28.95 16.73
C ILE A 79 7.96 30.02 16.16
N THR A 80 8.25 29.93 14.90
CA THR A 80 9.11 30.96 14.27
C THR A 80 8.36 32.25 13.88
#